data_88fa653f95a673f66f35df511d05e5df
#
_entry.id   88fa653f95a673f66f35df511d05e5df
#
_cell.length_a   1.000
_cell.length_b   1.000
_cell.length_c   1.000
_cell.angle_alpha   90.00
_cell.angle_beta   90.00
_cell.angle_gamma   90.00
#
_symmetry.space_group_name_H-M   'P 1'
#
loop_
_entity.id
_entity.type
_entity.pdbx_description
1 polymer ?
#
loop_
_entity_poly.entity_id
_entity_poly.type
_entity_poly.pdbx_seq_one_letter_code
_entity_poly.pdbx_strand_id
1 'polypeptide(L)'
;MKMSDMWKEQTETPYERAERELRWIGIDLDKTLANNTAFPDFDLLEPIDGAKEALEQLNKDGWKIIIYTSRPWHDYEKIESWLNSYNIPYRRIVCGKLFVKYMVDDRNIEFNGNWREVLNKIH
;
A
#
# COMPACT_ATOMS: atom_id res chain seq x y z
N MET A 1 13.59 -23.48 -24.05
CA MET A 1 12.46 -23.42 -23.11
C MET A 1 11.80 -24.78 -23.06
N LYS A 2 11.53 -25.30 -21.86
CA LYS A 2 10.85 -26.56 -21.67
C LYS A 2 9.35 -26.43 -21.97
N MET A 3 8.74 -27.50 -22.48
CA MET A 3 7.31 -27.51 -22.78
C MET A 3 6.44 -27.19 -21.55
N SER A 4 6.87 -27.64 -20.36
CA SER A 4 6.20 -27.33 -19.11
C SER A 4 6.18 -25.82 -18.78
N ASP A 5 7.21 -25.08 -19.20
CA ASP A 5 7.29 -23.62 -18.98
C ASP A 5 6.37 -22.89 -19.95
N MET A 6 6.21 -23.38 -21.15
CA MET A 6 5.24 -22.85 -22.12
C MET A 6 3.81 -22.97 -21.61
N TRP A 7 3.49 -24.07 -20.95
CA TRP A 7 2.17 -24.30 -20.34
C TRP A 7 1.88 -23.27 -19.26
N LYS A 8 2.85 -23.00 -18.40
CA LYS A 8 2.70 -22.01 -17.31
C LYS A 8 2.44 -20.62 -17.87
N GLU A 9 3.15 -20.22 -18.92
CA GLU A 9 2.94 -18.93 -19.55
C GLU A 9 1.55 -18.81 -20.16
N GLN A 10 1.05 -19.88 -20.79
CA GLN A 10 -0.27 -19.90 -21.43
C GLN A 10 -1.41 -19.87 -20.41
N THR A 11 -1.18 -20.35 -19.19
CA THR A 11 -2.21 -20.39 -18.13
C THR A 11 -2.16 -19.15 -17.21
N GLU A 12 -1.10 -18.36 -17.31
CA GLU A 12 -0.98 -17.14 -16.50
C GLU A 12 -1.99 -16.09 -16.99
N THR A 13 -2.83 -15.60 -16.08
CA THR A 13 -3.75 -14.51 -16.40
C THR A 13 -3.00 -13.19 -16.56
N PRO A 14 -3.58 -12.20 -17.28
CA PRO A 14 -3.00 -10.86 -17.33
C PRO A 14 -2.81 -10.23 -15.95
N TYR A 15 -3.69 -10.53 -15.02
CA TYR A 15 -3.60 -10.06 -13.64
C TYR A 15 -2.39 -10.65 -12.92
N GLU A 16 -2.22 -11.96 -13.00
CA GLU A 16 -1.06 -12.67 -12.41
C GLU A 16 0.26 -12.15 -12.97
N ARG A 17 0.29 -11.88 -14.26
CA ARG A 17 1.46 -11.28 -14.90
C ARG A 17 1.76 -9.89 -14.35
N ALA A 18 0.72 -9.08 -14.20
CA ALA A 18 0.88 -7.72 -13.65
C ALA A 18 1.42 -7.77 -12.23
N GLU A 19 0.96 -8.70 -11.40
CA GLU A 19 1.49 -8.89 -10.06
C GLU A 19 2.98 -9.23 -10.07
N ARG A 20 3.35 -10.15 -10.94
CA ARG A 20 4.74 -10.61 -11.02
C ARG A 20 5.68 -9.54 -11.56
N GLU A 21 5.24 -8.81 -12.58
CA GLU A 21 6.11 -7.87 -13.33
C GLU A 21 6.11 -6.46 -12.77
N LEU A 22 4.98 -5.99 -12.25
CA LEU A 22 4.83 -4.58 -11.89
C LEU A 22 5.09 -4.28 -10.41
N ARG A 23 5.08 -5.27 -9.56
CA ARG A 23 5.33 -5.10 -8.13
C ARG A 23 4.53 -3.95 -7.53
N TRP A 24 3.22 -4.08 -7.57
CA TRP A 24 2.32 -3.11 -6.94
C TRP A 24 2.03 -3.50 -5.49
N ILE A 25 1.99 -2.52 -4.60
CA ILE A 25 1.64 -2.74 -3.20
C ILE A 25 0.67 -1.65 -2.75
N GLY A 26 -0.42 -2.06 -2.10
CA GLY A 26 -1.40 -1.14 -1.51
C GLY A 26 -1.09 -0.90 -0.05
N ILE A 27 -1.02 0.36 0.36
CA ILE A 27 -0.70 0.77 1.72
C ILE A 27 -1.86 1.63 2.24
N ASP A 28 -2.42 1.24 3.38
CA ASP A 28 -3.45 2.03 4.04
C ASP A 28 -2.85 3.32 4.62
N LEU A 29 -3.70 4.31 4.89
CA LEU A 29 -3.27 5.63 5.34
C LEU A 29 -3.43 5.80 6.85
N ASP A 30 -4.68 5.93 7.32
CA ASP A 30 -4.95 6.13 8.74
C ASP A 30 -4.55 4.91 9.56
N LYS A 31 -3.86 5.11 10.67
CA LYS A 31 -3.36 4.06 11.57
C LYS A 31 -2.30 3.14 10.95
N THR A 32 -1.88 3.40 9.75
CA THR A 32 -0.86 2.61 9.05
C THR A 32 0.34 3.48 8.67
N LEU A 33 0.10 4.59 7.98
CA LEU A 33 1.11 5.61 7.68
C LEU A 33 0.99 6.82 8.59
N ALA A 34 -0.22 7.33 8.76
CA ALA A 34 -0.51 8.46 9.61
C ALA A 34 -0.91 7.99 11.01
N ASN A 35 -0.42 8.69 12.03
CA ASN A 35 -0.64 8.33 13.43
C ASN A 35 -2.04 8.72 13.92
N ASN A 36 -3.03 8.65 13.07
CA ASN A 36 -4.42 8.92 13.40
C ASN A 36 -5.01 7.74 14.14
N THR A 37 -5.55 7.98 15.33
CA THR A 37 -6.06 6.92 16.19
C THR A 37 -7.56 6.96 16.35
N ALA A 38 -8.20 8.10 16.08
CA ALA A 38 -9.64 8.28 16.22
C ALA A 38 -10.28 8.52 14.86
N PHE A 39 -11.49 8.03 14.69
CA PHE A 39 -12.29 8.29 13.49
C PHE A 39 -13.54 9.05 13.90
N PRO A 40 -13.94 10.09 13.13
CA PRO A 40 -13.23 10.64 11.98
C PRO A 40 -12.24 11.73 12.38
N ASP A 41 -10.96 11.53 12.09
CA ASP A 41 -9.97 12.60 12.18
C ASP A 41 -9.95 13.34 10.85
N PHE A 42 -10.25 14.63 10.87
CA PHE A 42 -10.30 15.43 9.64
C PHE A 42 -8.89 15.70 9.11
N ASP A 43 -7.95 15.99 9.99
CA ASP A 43 -6.58 16.28 9.62
C ASP A 43 -5.68 15.08 9.82
N LEU A 44 -4.71 14.92 8.93
CA LEU A 44 -3.71 13.86 9.06
C LEU A 44 -2.64 14.28 10.05
N LEU A 45 -2.36 13.40 11.00
CA LEU A 45 -1.32 13.59 11.99
C LEU A 45 0.03 13.16 11.41
N GLU A 46 1.09 13.26 12.21
CA GLU A 46 2.44 12.88 11.76
C GLU A 46 2.51 11.43 11.36
N PRO A 47 3.49 11.06 10.52
CA PRO A 47 3.69 9.66 10.15
C PRO A 47 4.04 8.79 11.36
N ILE A 48 3.61 7.54 11.32
CA ILE A 48 4.00 6.52 12.30
C ILE A 48 5.49 6.26 12.17
N ASP A 49 6.17 6.00 13.29
CA ASP A 49 7.59 5.67 13.31
C ASP A 49 7.92 4.53 12.34
N GLY A 50 8.87 4.76 11.49
CA GLY A 50 9.32 3.78 10.50
C GLY A 50 8.51 3.75 9.21
N ALA A 51 7.36 4.45 9.15
CA ALA A 51 6.50 4.43 7.96
C ALA A 51 7.19 5.03 6.73
N LYS A 52 7.75 6.23 6.87
CA LYS A 52 8.44 6.90 5.78
C LYS A 52 9.62 6.09 5.28
N GLU A 53 10.45 5.61 6.19
CA GLU A 53 11.64 4.82 5.88
C GLU A 53 11.26 3.51 5.20
N ALA A 54 10.15 2.89 5.62
CA ALA A 54 9.65 1.67 5.02
C ALA A 54 9.21 1.89 3.57
N LEU A 55 8.47 2.98 3.31
CA LEU A 55 8.03 3.27 1.95
C LEU A 55 9.19 3.68 1.05
N GLU A 56 10.18 4.38 1.60
CA GLU A 56 11.41 4.67 0.88
C GLU A 56 12.13 3.37 0.47
N GLN A 57 12.20 2.41 1.38
CA GLN A 57 12.81 1.11 1.10
C GLN A 57 12.04 0.33 0.04
N LEU A 58 10.71 0.29 0.15
CA LEU A 58 9.86 -0.35 -0.84
C LEU A 58 10.04 0.27 -2.22
N ASN A 59 10.06 1.59 -2.28
CA ASN A 59 10.27 2.32 -3.53
C ASN A 59 11.64 1.99 -4.14
N LYS A 60 12.66 1.95 -3.32
CA LYS A 60 14.04 1.61 -3.73
C LYS A 60 14.11 0.17 -4.25
N ASP A 61 13.34 -0.73 -3.65
CA ASP A 61 13.29 -2.14 -4.05
C ASP A 61 12.41 -2.38 -5.30
N GLY A 62 11.88 -1.32 -5.90
CA GLY A 62 11.12 -1.41 -7.13
C GLY A 62 9.62 -1.58 -6.96
N TRP A 63 9.10 -1.48 -5.74
CA TRP A 63 7.66 -1.55 -5.48
C TRP A 63 6.97 -0.25 -5.90
N LYS A 64 5.84 -0.39 -6.57
CA LYS A 64 4.98 0.74 -6.91
C LYS A 64 3.91 0.87 -5.83
N ILE A 65 3.94 1.97 -5.11
CA ILE A 65 3.13 2.17 -3.92
C ILE A 65 1.81 2.83 -4.30
N ILE A 66 0.71 2.20 -3.88
CA ILE A 66 -0.63 2.78 -3.97
C ILE A 66 -1.09 3.09 -2.55
N ILE A 67 -1.40 4.34 -2.26
CA ILE A 67 -2.05 4.69 -1.00
C ILE A 67 -3.53 4.38 -1.17
N TYR A 68 -4.05 3.47 -0.35
CA TYR A 68 -5.41 2.95 -0.48
C TYR A 68 -6.18 3.24 0.81
N THR A 69 -7.09 4.20 0.76
CA THR A 69 -7.73 4.75 1.95
C THR A 69 -9.26 4.76 1.86
N SER A 70 -9.92 4.60 3.02
CA SER A 70 -11.37 4.75 3.13
C SER A 70 -11.81 6.21 3.11
N ARG A 71 -10.87 7.16 3.19
CA ARG A 71 -11.21 8.57 3.07
C ARG A 71 -11.87 8.84 1.72
N PRO A 72 -12.83 9.77 1.66
CA PRO A 72 -13.52 10.08 0.40
C PRO A 72 -12.62 10.80 -0.59
N TRP A 73 -13.01 10.78 -1.87
CA TRP A 73 -12.22 11.40 -2.94
C TRP A 73 -12.04 12.91 -2.78
N HIS A 74 -12.94 13.60 -2.06
CA HIS A 74 -12.75 15.03 -1.82
C HIS A 74 -11.57 15.34 -0.90
N ASP A 75 -11.03 14.33 -0.22
CA ASP A 75 -9.81 14.47 0.59
C ASP A 75 -8.53 14.24 -0.21
N TYR A 76 -8.63 13.96 -1.50
CA TYR A 76 -7.47 13.60 -2.33
C TYR A 76 -6.34 14.62 -2.24
N GLU A 77 -6.64 15.91 -2.41
CA GLU A 77 -5.62 16.95 -2.39
C GLU A 77 -4.97 17.09 -1.01
N LYS A 78 -5.75 16.91 0.05
CA LYS A 78 -5.25 16.91 1.43
C LYS A 78 -4.24 15.77 1.63
N ILE A 79 -4.57 14.58 1.15
CA ILE A 79 -3.70 13.41 1.25
C ILE A 79 -2.42 13.61 0.45
N GLU A 80 -2.54 14.09 -0.78
CA GLU A 80 -1.40 14.39 -1.64
C GLU A 80 -0.45 15.40 -0.99
N SER A 81 -1.01 16.49 -0.46
CA SER A 81 -0.22 17.52 0.24
C SER A 81 0.50 16.95 1.46
N TRP A 82 -0.18 16.08 2.21
CA TRP A 82 0.41 15.45 3.39
C TRP A 82 1.59 14.54 3.01
N LEU A 83 1.41 13.67 2.03
CA LEU A 83 2.47 12.80 1.54
C LEU A 83 3.67 13.60 1.04
N ASN A 84 3.42 14.64 0.27
CA ASN A 84 4.48 15.48 -0.28
C ASN A 84 5.20 16.29 0.80
N SER A 85 4.48 16.73 1.83
CA SER A 85 5.10 17.51 2.93
C SER A 85 6.09 16.69 3.74
N TYR A 86 5.89 15.38 3.82
CA TYR A 86 6.81 14.47 4.51
C TYR A 86 7.76 13.73 3.56
N ASN A 87 7.70 14.03 2.27
CA ASN A 87 8.51 13.37 1.24
C ASN A 87 8.33 11.84 1.25
N ILE A 88 7.10 11.39 1.46
CA ILE A 88 6.76 9.97 1.42
C ILE A 88 6.53 9.57 -0.04
N PRO A 89 7.26 8.58 -0.57
CA PRO A 89 7.08 8.17 -1.95
C PRO A 89 5.77 7.41 -2.16
N TYR A 90 5.09 7.69 -3.25
CA TYR A 90 3.88 6.98 -3.67
C TYR A 90 3.73 7.10 -5.17
N ARG A 91 2.98 6.19 -5.76
CA ARG A 91 2.69 6.20 -7.19
C ARG A 91 1.27 6.67 -7.48
N ARG A 92 0.31 6.24 -6.67
CA ARG A 92 -1.10 6.57 -6.82
C ARG A 92 -1.77 6.67 -5.47
N ILE A 93 -2.88 7.42 -5.44
CA ILE A 93 -3.77 7.52 -4.29
C ILE A 93 -5.14 7.04 -4.75
N VAL A 94 -5.70 6.06 -4.06
CA VAL A 94 -7.04 5.54 -4.32
C VAL A 94 -7.88 5.72 -3.06
N CYS A 95 -8.89 6.57 -3.14
CA CYS A 95 -9.83 6.84 -2.05
C CYS A 95 -11.06 5.96 -2.17
N GLY A 96 -11.90 5.94 -1.13
CA GLY A 96 -13.16 5.21 -1.16
C GLY A 96 -13.03 3.72 -0.91
N LYS A 97 -11.94 3.27 -0.28
CA LYS A 97 -11.81 1.89 0.20
C LYS A 97 -12.98 1.53 1.09
N LEU A 98 -13.46 0.29 1.00
CA LEU A 98 -14.57 -0.19 1.84
C LEU A 98 -14.23 -0.02 3.32
N PHE A 99 -15.12 0.66 4.05
CA PHE A 99 -14.99 0.80 5.49
C PHE A 99 -15.81 -0.31 6.15
N VAL A 100 -15.14 -1.43 6.40
CA VAL A 100 -15.76 -2.63 6.98
C VAL A 100 -14.98 -3.07 8.21
N LYS A 101 -15.65 -3.83 9.08
CA LYS A 101 -15.01 -4.30 10.32
C LYS A 101 -13.87 -5.28 10.03
N TYR A 102 -14.06 -6.17 9.06
CA TYR A 102 -13.06 -7.16 8.66
C TYR A 102 -12.91 -7.18 7.14
N MET A 103 -11.69 -7.37 6.69
CA MET A 103 -11.38 -7.66 5.29
C MET A 103 -10.78 -9.05 5.24
N VAL A 104 -11.41 -9.95 4.48
CA VAL A 104 -10.86 -11.29 4.25
C VAL A 104 -10.28 -11.32 2.85
N ASP A 105 -8.97 -11.47 2.76
CA ASP A 105 -8.24 -11.39 1.51
C ASP A 105 -6.98 -12.26 1.61
N ASP A 106 -6.61 -12.90 0.54
CA ASP A 106 -5.45 -13.78 0.49
C ASP A 106 -4.11 -13.05 0.36
N ARG A 107 -4.12 -11.72 0.28
CA ARG A 107 -2.93 -10.89 0.03
C ARG A 107 -2.62 -9.90 1.13
N ASN A 108 -3.40 -9.92 2.19
CA ASN A 108 -3.25 -8.93 3.24
C ASN A 108 -2.05 -9.24 4.15
N ILE A 109 -1.31 -8.18 4.45
CA ILE A 109 -0.35 -8.18 5.54
C ILE A 109 -0.96 -7.31 6.63
N GLU A 110 -1.23 -7.89 7.79
CA GLU A 110 -1.78 -7.14 8.92
C GLU A 110 -0.72 -6.21 9.49
N PHE A 111 -1.09 -4.94 9.64
CA PHE A 111 -0.22 -3.96 10.28
C PHE A 111 -0.48 -3.95 11.79
N ASN A 112 0.53 -4.30 12.57
CA ASN A 112 0.46 -4.33 14.03
C ASN A 112 1.20 -3.18 14.71
N GLY A 113 1.56 -2.15 13.95
CA GLY A 113 2.29 -0.98 14.45
C GLY A 113 3.80 -1.03 14.18
N ASN A 114 4.30 -2.11 13.59
CA ASN A 114 5.73 -2.30 13.35
C ASN A 114 6.03 -2.48 11.86
N TRP A 115 6.56 -1.43 11.23
CA TRP A 115 6.88 -1.46 9.80
C TRP A 115 8.01 -2.43 9.45
N ARG A 116 8.93 -2.69 10.37
CA ARG A 116 10.00 -3.67 10.12
C ARG A 116 9.42 -5.08 9.91
N GLU A 117 8.42 -5.44 10.71
CA GLU A 117 7.75 -6.73 10.54
C GLU A 117 7.02 -6.83 9.21
N VAL A 118 6.40 -5.73 8.76
CA VAL A 118 5.76 -5.68 7.44
C VAL A 118 6.79 -5.95 6.35
N LEU A 119 7.92 -5.23 6.38
CA LEU A 119 8.98 -5.39 5.39
C LEU A 119 9.50 -6.82 5.33
N ASN A 120 9.61 -7.49 6.48
CA ASN A 120 10.08 -8.88 6.55
C ASN A 120 9.13 -9.87 5.88
N LYS A 121 7.86 -9.54 5.77
CA LYS A 121 6.84 -10.39 5.12
C LYS A 121 6.75 -10.17 3.62
N ILE A 122 7.36 -9.14 3.11
CA ILE A 122 7.34 -8.80 1.67
C ILE A 122 8.52 -9.50 0.99
N HIS A 123 8.21 -10.24 -0.05
CA HIS A 123 9.21 -10.99 -0.79
C HIS A 123 9.33 -10.56 -2.23
#